data_5b64b1d329155738eeaabf3d256b149d
#
_entry.id   5b64b1d329155738eeaabf3d256b149d
#
_cell.length_a   1.000
_cell.length_b   1.000
_cell.length_c   1.000
_cell.angle_alpha   90.00
_cell.angle_beta   90.00
_cell.angle_gamma   90.00
#
_symmetry.space_group_name_H-M   'P 1'
#
loop_
_entity.id
_entity.type
_entity.pdbx_description
1 polymer ?
#
loop_
_entity_poly.entity_id
_entity_poly.type
_entity_poly.pdbx_seq_one_letter_code
_entity_poly.pdbx_strand_id
1 'polypeptide(L)'
;MSECYSFVVNGVPCSTEEEKPLLRYLRDELRLTSVKDGCSEGACGTCTILVDGKAVKACVLSTKRAAGKEIVTVEGLSEAEREAFVYAFGAVGAVQCGFCIPGMVMAGKALLDQNPNPSEAEIKKAIRGNVCRCTGYKKIIEGIALAGAILRGEASVDPALEEGEDYGVGARAFRTDVRDKVLGRGEYCDDLYLDGMAHASAVRSQYPRARVLDIDPSAAL
;
A
#
# COMPACT_ATOMS: atom_id res chain seq x y z
N MET A 1 0.62 -31.71 -18.34
CA MET A 1 -0.02 -31.44 -17.04
C MET A 1 0.33 -30.02 -16.70
N SER A 2 -0.65 -29.13 -16.51
CA SER A 2 -0.42 -27.75 -16.09
C SER A 2 0.23 -27.78 -14.69
N GLU A 3 1.26 -26.97 -14.51
CA GLU A 3 1.95 -26.85 -13.22
C GLU A 3 1.08 -25.98 -12.31
N CYS A 4 0.61 -26.50 -11.17
CA CYS A 4 -0.21 -25.77 -10.23
C CYS A 4 0.68 -25.14 -9.14
N TYR A 5 0.61 -23.81 -8.98
CA TYR A 5 1.38 -23.03 -8.01
C TYR A 5 0.52 -22.79 -6.76
N SER A 6 0.87 -23.46 -5.66
CA SER A 6 0.13 -23.34 -4.38
C SER A 6 0.94 -22.51 -3.39
N PHE A 7 0.29 -21.61 -2.67
CA PHE A 7 0.87 -20.75 -1.62
C PHE A 7 -0.22 -20.34 -0.61
N VAL A 8 0.15 -19.72 0.48
CA VAL A 8 -0.80 -19.26 1.50
C VAL A 8 -0.86 -17.73 1.46
N VAL A 9 -2.07 -17.15 1.43
CA VAL A 9 -2.27 -15.70 1.49
C VAL A 9 -3.12 -15.36 2.70
N ASN A 10 -2.59 -14.57 3.62
CA ASN A 10 -3.27 -14.16 4.85
C ASN A 10 -3.86 -15.36 5.62
N GLY A 11 -3.12 -16.47 5.70
CA GLY A 11 -3.55 -17.70 6.35
C GLY A 11 -4.48 -18.59 5.52
N VAL A 12 -4.91 -18.17 4.32
CA VAL A 12 -5.81 -18.92 3.45
C VAL A 12 -5.01 -19.63 2.35
N PRO A 13 -5.14 -20.96 2.16
CA PRO A 13 -4.53 -21.67 1.04
C PRO A 13 -5.09 -21.18 -0.31
N CYS A 14 -4.20 -20.85 -1.23
CA CYS A 14 -4.51 -20.40 -2.57
C CYS A 14 -3.70 -21.18 -3.60
N SER A 15 -4.22 -21.26 -4.84
CA SER A 15 -3.50 -21.88 -5.95
C SER A 15 -3.92 -21.29 -7.28
N THR A 16 -3.03 -21.37 -8.27
CA THR A 16 -3.29 -20.99 -9.67
C THR A 16 -2.43 -21.81 -10.61
N GLU A 17 -2.91 -22.06 -11.82
CA GLU A 17 -2.15 -22.70 -12.89
C GLU A 17 -1.47 -21.67 -13.80
N GLU A 18 -1.77 -20.39 -13.61
CA GLU A 18 -1.24 -19.31 -14.41
C GLU A 18 0.00 -18.67 -13.79
N GLU A 19 1.11 -18.62 -14.54
CA GLU A 19 2.27 -17.83 -14.16
C GLU A 19 2.05 -16.37 -14.55
N LYS A 20 1.82 -15.52 -13.53
CA LYS A 20 1.60 -14.08 -13.68
C LYS A 20 2.29 -13.30 -12.55
N PRO A 21 2.44 -11.96 -12.64
CA PRO A 21 2.87 -11.15 -11.51
C PRO A 21 1.95 -11.36 -10.29
N LEU A 22 2.54 -11.64 -9.11
CA LEU A 22 1.78 -11.88 -7.89
C LEU A 22 0.89 -10.68 -7.54
N LEU A 23 1.33 -9.46 -7.86
CA LEU A 23 0.52 -8.24 -7.73
C LEU A 23 -0.85 -8.40 -8.41
N ARG A 24 -0.88 -8.90 -9.66
CA ARG A 24 -2.14 -9.09 -10.40
C ARG A 24 -3.02 -10.15 -9.75
N TYR A 25 -2.46 -11.27 -9.35
CA TYR A 25 -3.19 -12.31 -8.64
C TYR A 25 -3.85 -11.78 -7.36
N LEU A 26 -3.07 -11.07 -6.51
CA LEU A 26 -3.58 -10.52 -5.25
C LEU A 26 -4.69 -9.48 -5.46
N ARG A 27 -4.55 -8.59 -6.46
CA ARG A 27 -5.52 -7.54 -6.72
C ARG A 27 -6.74 -8.01 -7.49
N ASP A 28 -6.51 -8.73 -8.59
CA ASP A 28 -7.57 -8.98 -9.59
C ASP A 28 -8.39 -10.22 -9.22
N GLU A 29 -7.77 -11.25 -8.63
CA GLU A 29 -8.46 -12.47 -8.22
C GLU A 29 -8.87 -12.46 -6.75
N LEU A 30 -7.96 -12.10 -5.83
CA LEU A 30 -8.26 -12.09 -4.40
C LEU A 30 -8.84 -10.77 -3.90
N ARG A 31 -8.90 -9.73 -4.74
CA ARG A 31 -9.41 -8.40 -4.39
C ARG A 31 -8.73 -7.74 -3.18
N LEU A 32 -7.45 -8.05 -2.95
CA LEU A 32 -6.65 -7.46 -1.89
C LEU A 32 -6.12 -6.09 -2.33
N THR A 33 -6.94 -5.05 -2.13
CA THR A 33 -6.72 -3.71 -2.67
C THR A 33 -5.64 -2.91 -1.94
N SER A 34 -5.19 -3.36 -0.76
CA SER A 34 -4.06 -2.75 -0.07
C SER A 34 -2.76 -2.87 -0.87
N VAL A 35 -2.63 -3.90 -1.70
CA VAL A 35 -1.47 -4.10 -2.59
C VAL A 35 -1.62 -3.20 -3.80
N LYS A 36 -1.10 -1.97 -3.72
CA LYS A 36 -1.27 -0.94 -4.76
C LYS A 36 -0.32 -1.13 -5.94
N ASP A 37 -0.81 -0.88 -7.16
CA ASP A 37 0.03 -0.83 -8.36
C ASP A 37 0.39 0.61 -8.71
N GLY A 38 1.64 1.00 -8.43
CA GLY A 38 2.11 2.36 -8.73
C GLY A 38 3.12 2.43 -9.87
N CYS A 39 3.75 1.31 -10.26
CA CYS A 39 4.73 1.33 -11.35
C CYS A 39 4.88 0.02 -12.11
N SER A 40 4.42 -1.12 -11.60
CA SER A 40 4.60 -2.48 -12.13
C SER A 40 6.04 -2.91 -12.46
N GLU A 41 7.05 -2.08 -12.09
CA GLU A 41 8.47 -2.22 -12.49
C GLU A 41 9.41 -2.48 -11.32
N GLY A 42 8.89 -2.67 -10.10
CA GLY A 42 9.73 -2.87 -8.92
C GLY A 42 10.37 -1.59 -8.35
N ALA A 43 10.07 -0.40 -8.86
CA ALA A 43 10.71 0.84 -8.43
C ALA A 43 10.05 1.44 -7.17
N CYS A 44 8.73 1.66 -7.19
CA CYS A 44 8.04 2.53 -6.22
C CYS A 44 7.75 1.89 -4.85
N GLY A 45 7.64 0.57 -4.74
CA GLY A 45 7.38 -0.13 -3.47
C GLY A 45 5.96 -0.01 -2.93
N THR A 46 4.99 0.58 -3.66
CA THR A 46 3.60 0.66 -3.18
C THR A 46 2.94 -0.72 -3.04
N CYS A 47 3.44 -1.72 -3.78
CA CYS A 47 3.02 -3.11 -3.75
C CYS A 47 3.80 -3.96 -2.74
N THR A 48 4.43 -3.38 -1.73
CA THR A 48 5.16 -4.15 -0.71
C THR A 48 4.20 -5.01 0.10
N ILE A 49 4.55 -6.28 0.22
CA ILE A 49 3.88 -7.32 1.01
C ILE A 49 4.93 -8.06 1.84
N LEU A 50 4.53 -8.92 2.76
CA LEU A 50 5.46 -9.89 3.37
C LEU A 50 5.40 -11.22 2.61
N VAL A 51 6.56 -11.79 2.38
CA VAL A 51 6.74 -13.16 1.87
C VAL A 51 7.69 -13.86 2.82
N ASP A 52 7.22 -14.90 3.49
CA ASP A 52 7.94 -15.61 4.58
C ASP A 52 8.53 -14.59 5.60
N GLY A 53 7.71 -13.61 6.03
CA GLY A 53 8.07 -12.54 6.97
C GLY A 53 8.99 -11.44 6.44
N LYS A 54 9.36 -11.45 5.15
CA LYS A 54 10.25 -10.44 4.55
C LYS A 54 9.50 -9.51 3.61
N ALA A 55 9.81 -8.22 3.67
CA ALA A 55 9.24 -7.22 2.76
C ALA A 55 9.71 -7.46 1.31
N VAL A 56 8.75 -7.72 0.42
CA VAL A 56 8.96 -8.01 -1.00
C VAL A 56 7.98 -7.19 -1.84
N LYS A 57 8.39 -6.72 -3.01
CA LYS A 57 7.52 -6.04 -3.96
C LYS A 57 6.75 -7.06 -4.81
N ALA A 58 5.44 -7.11 -4.71
CA ALA A 58 4.60 -8.10 -5.38
C ALA A 58 4.66 -8.05 -6.91
N CYS A 59 4.95 -6.88 -7.50
CA CYS A 59 5.03 -6.73 -8.96
C CYS A 59 6.22 -7.44 -9.61
N VAL A 60 7.30 -7.73 -8.84
CA VAL A 60 8.49 -8.42 -9.36
C VAL A 60 8.55 -9.90 -8.97
N LEU A 61 7.57 -10.38 -8.21
CA LEU A 61 7.42 -11.77 -7.85
C LEU A 61 6.31 -12.40 -8.70
N SER A 62 6.58 -13.57 -9.34
CA SER A 62 5.53 -14.32 -10.05
C SER A 62 4.85 -15.31 -9.12
N THR A 63 3.64 -15.74 -9.47
CA THR A 63 2.89 -16.81 -8.79
C THR A 63 3.72 -18.09 -8.70
N LYS A 64 4.47 -18.44 -9.74
CA LYS A 64 5.41 -19.56 -9.72
C LYS A 64 6.50 -19.43 -8.66
N ARG A 65 7.12 -18.27 -8.55
CA ARG A 65 8.16 -18.00 -7.53
C ARG A 65 7.60 -17.86 -6.11
N ALA A 66 6.30 -17.63 -5.99
CA ALA A 66 5.58 -17.58 -4.72
C ALA A 66 5.14 -18.99 -4.26
N ALA A 67 5.25 -20.02 -5.09
CA ALA A 67 4.85 -21.37 -4.72
C ALA A 67 5.55 -21.85 -3.43
N GLY A 68 4.76 -22.44 -2.52
CA GLY A 68 5.19 -22.91 -1.21
C GLY A 68 5.45 -21.81 -0.17
N LYS A 69 5.14 -20.54 -0.46
CA LYS A 69 5.41 -19.41 0.44
C LYS A 69 4.18 -18.94 1.18
N GLU A 70 4.43 -18.32 2.34
CA GLU A 70 3.44 -17.57 3.11
C GLU A 70 3.48 -16.09 2.72
N ILE A 71 2.34 -15.54 2.33
CA ILE A 71 2.16 -14.17 1.86
C ILE A 71 1.22 -13.46 2.83
N VAL A 72 1.65 -12.30 3.33
CA VAL A 72 0.83 -11.43 4.18
C VAL A 72 0.72 -10.05 3.56
N THR A 73 -0.51 -9.56 3.45
CA THR A 73 -0.85 -8.19 3.07
C THR A 73 -1.39 -7.41 4.28
N VAL A 74 -1.74 -6.14 4.13
CA VAL A 74 -2.31 -5.35 5.24
C VAL A 74 -3.59 -6.00 5.78
N GLU A 75 -4.38 -6.63 4.92
CA GLU A 75 -5.61 -7.33 5.31
C GLU A 75 -5.34 -8.53 6.23
N GLY A 76 -4.15 -9.12 6.16
CA GLY A 76 -3.72 -10.25 6.98
C GLY A 76 -3.06 -9.87 8.31
N LEU A 77 -2.87 -8.59 8.59
CA LEU A 77 -2.37 -8.13 9.89
C LEU A 77 -3.40 -8.41 10.98
N SER A 78 -2.95 -8.70 12.20
CA SER A 78 -3.81 -8.80 13.38
C SER A 78 -4.54 -7.48 13.64
N GLU A 79 -5.65 -7.53 14.39
CA GLU A 79 -6.41 -6.34 14.73
C GLU A 79 -5.54 -5.33 15.51
N ALA A 80 -4.77 -5.81 16.48
CA ALA A 80 -3.86 -4.97 17.27
C ALA A 80 -2.83 -4.24 16.39
N GLU A 81 -2.27 -4.92 15.39
CA GLU A 81 -1.32 -4.30 14.45
C GLU A 81 -2.00 -3.26 13.57
N ARG A 82 -3.17 -3.59 13.01
CA ARG A 82 -3.93 -2.63 12.21
C ARG A 82 -4.26 -1.37 12.98
N GLU A 83 -4.78 -1.52 14.21
CA GLU A 83 -5.14 -0.38 15.06
C GLU A 83 -3.91 0.43 15.43
N ALA A 84 -2.79 -0.20 15.79
CA ALA A 84 -1.54 0.51 16.09
C ALA A 84 -1.05 1.36 14.91
N PHE A 85 -1.07 0.82 13.69
CA PHE A 85 -0.67 1.57 12.50
C PHE A 85 -1.67 2.68 12.15
N VAL A 86 -2.99 2.41 12.23
CA VAL A 86 -4.04 3.41 11.96
C VAL A 86 -3.88 4.59 12.90
N TYR A 87 -3.83 4.31 14.21
CA TYR A 87 -3.65 5.36 15.20
C TYR A 87 -2.34 6.12 15.02
N ALA A 88 -1.21 5.41 14.91
CA ALA A 88 0.10 6.05 14.81
C ALA A 88 0.21 6.98 13.60
N PHE A 89 -0.25 6.52 12.43
CA PHE A 89 -0.19 7.31 11.20
C PHE A 89 -1.17 8.49 11.22
N GLY A 90 -2.32 8.32 11.87
CA GLY A 90 -3.29 9.40 12.11
C GLY A 90 -2.72 10.46 13.04
N ALA A 91 -2.26 10.06 14.22
CA ALA A 91 -1.77 10.95 15.28
C ALA A 91 -0.60 11.85 14.84
N VAL A 92 0.33 11.29 14.05
CA VAL A 92 1.46 12.08 13.53
C VAL A 92 1.13 12.80 12.21
N GLY A 93 -0.03 12.52 11.58
CA GLY A 93 -0.42 13.08 10.28
C GLY A 93 0.47 12.57 9.13
N ALA A 94 0.79 11.27 9.11
CA ALA A 94 1.64 10.65 8.10
C ALA A 94 0.93 10.40 6.78
N VAL A 95 -0.39 10.53 6.71
CA VAL A 95 -1.21 10.23 5.54
C VAL A 95 -1.57 11.50 4.77
N GLN A 96 -1.20 11.55 3.47
CA GLN A 96 -1.72 12.56 2.54
C GLN A 96 -2.60 11.86 1.48
N CYS A 97 -2.14 11.64 0.24
CA CYS A 97 -2.97 10.90 -0.72
C CYS A 97 -3.23 9.44 -0.29
N GLY A 98 -2.36 8.85 0.51
CA GLY A 98 -2.53 7.52 1.09
C GLY A 98 -2.09 6.36 0.20
N PHE A 99 -1.81 6.58 -1.09
CA PHE A 99 -1.55 5.52 -2.05
C PHE A 99 -0.35 4.64 -1.70
N CYS A 100 0.74 5.23 -1.19
CA CYS A 100 1.95 4.50 -0.79
C CYS A 100 1.87 3.90 0.63
N ILE A 101 0.89 4.31 1.44
CA ILE A 101 0.86 4.02 2.88
C ILE A 101 0.75 2.52 3.19
N PRO A 102 -0.12 1.72 2.54
CA PRO A 102 -0.15 0.28 2.80
C PRO A 102 1.21 -0.41 2.60
N GLY A 103 1.93 -0.05 1.54
CA GLY A 103 3.28 -0.55 1.30
C GLY A 103 4.30 -0.09 2.36
N MET A 104 4.15 1.14 2.90
CA MET A 104 4.96 1.65 4.02
C MET A 104 4.66 0.89 5.32
N VAL A 105 3.38 0.59 5.58
CA VAL A 105 2.94 -0.23 6.72
C VAL A 105 3.59 -1.61 6.66
N MET A 106 3.55 -2.29 5.51
CA MET A 106 4.16 -3.62 5.37
C MET A 106 5.68 -3.59 5.51
N ALA A 107 6.35 -2.56 5.00
CA ALA A 107 7.79 -2.38 5.20
C ALA A 107 8.13 -2.11 6.67
N GLY A 108 7.32 -1.27 7.35
CA GLY A 108 7.43 -1.00 8.78
C GLY A 108 7.18 -2.26 9.62
N LYS A 109 6.14 -3.03 9.31
CA LYS A 109 5.81 -4.31 9.97
C LYS A 109 6.97 -5.29 9.87
N ALA A 110 7.53 -5.49 8.67
CA ALA A 110 8.69 -6.37 8.49
C ALA A 110 9.90 -5.97 9.36
N LEU A 111 10.10 -4.68 9.58
CA LEU A 111 11.15 -4.18 10.47
C LEU A 111 10.79 -4.45 11.94
N LEU A 112 9.55 -4.10 12.36
CA LEU A 112 9.11 -4.25 13.75
C LEU A 112 9.10 -5.71 14.22
N ASP A 113 8.87 -6.66 13.32
CA ASP A 113 8.96 -8.10 13.62
C ASP A 113 10.39 -8.55 13.92
N GLN A 114 11.38 -7.92 13.29
CA GLN A 114 12.79 -8.23 13.48
C GLN A 114 13.42 -7.43 14.63
N ASN A 115 13.03 -6.18 14.75
CA ASN A 115 13.48 -5.25 15.78
C ASN A 115 12.29 -4.43 16.28
N PRO A 116 11.69 -4.79 17.41
CA PRO A 116 10.51 -4.08 17.93
C PRO A 116 10.79 -2.61 18.31
N ASN A 117 12.04 -2.24 18.59
CA ASN A 117 12.43 -0.87 18.95
C ASN A 117 13.50 -0.32 18.00
N PRO A 118 13.16 -0.08 16.73
CA PRO A 118 14.13 0.37 15.73
C PRO A 118 14.51 1.84 15.93
N SER A 119 15.76 2.14 15.66
CA SER A 119 16.24 3.51 15.52
C SER A 119 15.65 4.17 14.26
N GLU A 120 15.66 5.51 14.23
CA GLU A 120 15.23 6.27 13.05
C GLU A 120 16.01 5.86 11.78
N ALA A 121 17.29 5.56 11.91
CA ALA A 121 18.14 5.12 10.79
C ALA A 121 17.70 3.76 10.23
N GLU A 122 17.31 2.82 11.11
CA GLU A 122 16.78 1.51 10.69
C GLU A 122 15.43 1.65 10.00
N ILE A 123 14.53 2.52 10.50
CA ILE A 123 13.24 2.81 9.85
C ILE A 123 13.49 3.40 8.46
N LYS A 124 14.36 4.41 8.33
CA LYS A 124 14.74 4.99 7.03
C LYS A 124 15.27 3.94 6.06
N LYS A 125 16.09 3.02 6.56
CA LYS A 125 16.64 1.92 5.75
C LYS A 125 15.54 0.96 5.31
N ALA A 126 14.60 0.61 6.17
CA ALA A 126 13.50 -0.31 5.86
C ALA A 126 12.58 0.23 4.76
N ILE A 127 12.23 1.52 4.81
CA ILE A 127 11.32 2.15 3.84
C ILE A 127 12.01 2.76 2.62
N ARG A 128 13.33 2.67 2.49
CA ARG A 128 14.09 3.32 1.38
C ARG A 128 13.63 2.88 -0.01
N GLY A 129 13.03 1.70 -0.11
CA GLY A 129 12.49 1.14 -1.34
C GLY A 129 11.05 1.53 -1.64
N ASN A 130 10.43 2.34 -0.78
CA ASN A 130 9.05 2.79 -0.86
C ASN A 130 9.00 4.29 -1.16
N VAL A 131 8.47 4.67 -2.31
CA VAL A 131 8.43 6.07 -2.76
C VAL A 131 7.16 6.75 -2.27
N CYS A 132 7.32 7.92 -1.63
CA CYS A 132 6.22 8.83 -1.32
C CYS A 132 6.49 10.21 -1.92
N ARG A 133 5.57 10.73 -2.73
CA ARG A 133 5.69 12.06 -3.36
C ARG A 133 5.11 13.19 -2.49
N CYS A 134 4.33 12.86 -1.47
CA CYS A 134 3.51 13.81 -0.72
C CYS A 134 4.14 14.29 0.59
N THR A 135 4.67 13.36 1.41
CA THR A 135 4.90 13.59 2.86
C THR A 135 6.29 14.08 3.24
N GLY A 136 7.30 13.88 2.38
CA GLY A 136 8.70 14.12 2.75
C GLY A 136 9.26 13.13 3.80
N TYR A 137 8.56 12.01 4.05
CA TYR A 137 8.94 10.86 4.90
C TYR A 137 8.99 11.09 6.41
N LYS A 138 9.29 12.28 6.91
CA LYS A 138 9.48 12.52 8.35
C LYS A 138 8.35 11.93 9.19
N LYS A 139 7.10 12.25 8.84
CA LYS A 139 5.92 11.78 9.56
C LYS A 139 5.65 10.28 9.39
N ILE A 140 6.04 9.68 8.27
CA ILE A 140 5.97 8.23 8.08
C ILE A 140 6.94 7.52 9.04
N ILE A 141 8.15 8.04 9.19
CA ILE A 141 9.16 7.51 10.10
C ILE A 141 8.67 7.61 11.55
N GLU A 142 8.15 8.78 11.94
CA GLU A 142 7.53 9.01 13.26
C GLU A 142 6.35 8.05 13.49
N GLY A 143 5.50 7.81 12.46
CA GLY A 143 4.37 6.89 12.52
C GLY A 143 4.79 5.44 12.73
N ILE A 144 5.82 4.96 12.04
CA ILE A 144 6.33 3.59 12.25
C ILE A 144 6.92 3.44 13.65
N ALA A 145 7.69 4.43 14.12
CA ALA A 145 8.24 4.43 15.47
C ALA A 145 7.13 4.39 16.55
N LEU A 146 6.09 5.22 16.37
CA LEU A 146 4.94 5.25 17.28
C LEU A 146 4.14 3.95 17.26
N ALA A 147 3.90 3.37 16.08
CA ALA A 147 3.25 2.06 15.96
C ALA A 147 4.03 0.98 16.73
N GLY A 148 5.37 0.97 16.61
CA GLY A 148 6.22 0.08 17.40
C GLY A 148 6.09 0.30 18.91
N ALA A 149 6.06 1.56 19.35
CA ALA A 149 5.88 1.89 20.77
C ALA A 149 4.51 1.45 21.32
N ILE A 150 3.45 1.60 20.52
CA ILE A 150 2.09 1.13 20.90
C ILE A 150 2.08 -0.40 21.01
N LEU A 151 2.64 -1.11 20.04
CA LEU A 151 2.69 -2.58 20.04
C LEU A 151 3.50 -3.14 21.23
N ARG A 152 4.48 -2.39 21.74
CA ARG A 152 5.22 -2.73 22.97
C ARG A 152 4.52 -2.31 24.25
N GLY A 153 3.38 -1.59 24.18
CA GLY A 153 2.69 -1.03 25.35
C GLY A 153 3.38 0.17 25.99
N GLU A 154 4.34 0.80 25.30
CA GLU A 154 5.08 1.98 25.78
C GLU A 154 4.37 3.31 25.45
N ALA A 155 3.43 3.29 24.50
CA ALA A 155 2.59 4.43 24.14
C ALA A 155 1.11 4.03 24.18
N SER A 156 0.28 4.94 24.71
CA SER A 156 -1.18 4.76 24.75
C SER A 156 -1.84 5.35 23.52
N VAL A 157 -2.95 4.74 23.12
CA VAL A 157 -3.91 5.31 22.17
C VAL A 157 -4.79 6.31 22.91
N ASP A 158 -4.94 7.52 22.39
CA ASP A 158 -5.87 8.52 22.90
C ASP A 158 -7.16 8.50 22.06
N PRO A 159 -8.27 7.94 22.57
CA PRO A 159 -9.52 7.84 21.83
C PRO A 159 -10.07 9.19 21.36
N ALA A 160 -9.85 10.26 22.14
CA ALA A 160 -10.35 11.60 21.80
C ALA A 160 -9.77 12.15 20.48
N LEU A 161 -8.57 11.71 20.10
CA LEU A 161 -7.99 12.08 18.80
C LEU A 161 -8.69 11.39 17.62
N GLU A 162 -9.23 10.17 17.81
CA GLU A 162 -9.96 9.44 16.77
C GLU A 162 -11.41 9.92 16.67
N GLU A 163 -12.06 10.17 17.78
CA GLU A 163 -13.48 10.55 17.85
C GLU A 163 -13.75 12.01 17.47
N GLY A 164 -12.70 12.86 17.53
CA GLY A 164 -12.76 14.22 17.00
C GLY A 164 -13.80 15.13 17.65
N GLU A 165 -14.00 15.03 18.96
CA GLU A 165 -15.04 15.76 19.68
C GLU A 165 -14.84 17.27 19.72
N ASP A 166 -13.62 17.79 19.45
CA ASP A 166 -13.34 19.22 19.46
C ASP A 166 -12.59 19.68 18.19
N TYR A 167 -13.33 20.04 17.17
CA TYR A 167 -12.81 20.56 15.90
C TYR A 167 -12.60 22.09 15.90
N GLY A 168 -12.22 22.68 17.01
CA GLY A 168 -11.85 24.10 17.06
C GLY A 168 -10.62 24.43 16.23
N VAL A 169 -10.43 25.73 15.91
CA VAL A 169 -9.22 26.21 15.23
C VAL A 169 -7.98 25.85 16.07
N GLY A 170 -7.04 25.12 15.45
CA GLY A 170 -5.82 24.65 16.11
C GLY A 170 -5.95 23.28 16.78
N ALA A 171 -7.12 22.65 16.77
CA ALA A 171 -7.31 21.29 17.28
C ALA A 171 -6.54 20.28 16.44
N ARG A 172 -6.03 19.23 17.09
CA ARG A 172 -5.46 18.05 16.42
C ARG A 172 -6.59 17.07 16.14
N ALA A 173 -7.05 17.04 14.91
CA ALA A 173 -8.03 16.07 14.47
C ALA A 173 -7.39 15.05 13.54
N PHE A 174 -7.82 13.80 13.62
CA PHE A 174 -7.47 12.81 12.61
C PHE A 174 -8.12 13.18 11.28
N ARG A 175 -7.41 12.92 10.21
CA ARG A 175 -8.00 12.93 8.89
C ARG A 175 -9.11 11.87 8.83
N THR A 176 -10.29 12.22 8.36
CA THR A 176 -11.49 11.35 8.39
C THR A 176 -11.32 10.04 7.64
N ASP A 177 -10.47 10.01 6.58
CA ASP A 177 -10.21 8.82 5.76
C ASP A 177 -8.88 8.12 6.11
N VAL A 178 -8.26 8.43 7.26
CA VAL A 178 -6.95 7.88 7.65
C VAL A 178 -6.98 6.36 7.74
N ARG A 179 -8.01 5.80 8.36
CA ARG A 179 -8.20 4.36 8.53
C ARG A 179 -8.21 3.65 7.17
N ASP A 180 -9.03 4.09 6.25
CA ASP A 180 -9.15 3.47 4.93
C ASP A 180 -7.86 3.63 4.12
N LYS A 181 -7.16 4.75 4.24
CA LYS A 181 -5.88 4.97 3.57
C LYS A 181 -4.78 4.07 4.15
N VAL A 182 -4.70 3.89 5.46
CA VAL A 182 -3.71 3.03 6.12
C VAL A 182 -3.97 1.56 5.82
N LEU A 183 -5.24 1.14 5.86
CA LEU A 183 -5.65 -0.24 5.59
C LEU A 183 -5.77 -0.58 4.09
N GLY A 184 -5.50 0.38 3.20
CA GLY A 184 -5.53 0.17 1.75
C GLY A 184 -6.92 0.09 1.13
N ARG A 185 -7.95 0.46 1.87
CA ARG A 185 -9.37 0.47 1.45
C ARG A 185 -9.80 1.77 0.78
N GLY A 186 -8.92 2.80 0.81
CA GLY A 186 -9.23 4.09 0.19
C GLY A 186 -9.45 3.94 -1.31
N GLU A 187 -10.56 4.46 -1.78
CA GLU A 187 -10.92 4.51 -3.20
C GLU A 187 -10.23 5.68 -3.89
N TYR A 188 -9.82 5.46 -5.12
CA TYR A 188 -9.22 6.45 -6.02
C TYR A 188 -10.02 6.50 -7.32
N CYS A 189 -9.89 7.58 -8.09
CA CYS A 189 -10.64 7.72 -9.35
C CYS A 189 -10.47 6.53 -10.30
N ASP A 190 -9.31 5.89 -10.28
CA ASP A 190 -8.98 4.72 -11.11
C ASP A 190 -9.62 3.40 -10.60
N ASP A 191 -10.19 3.42 -9.39
CA ASP A 191 -10.90 2.28 -8.80
C ASP A 191 -12.41 2.33 -9.12
N LEU A 192 -12.91 3.43 -9.71
CA LEU A 192 -14.32 3.63 -9.99
C LEU A 192 -14.70 3.07 -11.36
N TYR A 193 -15.61 2.13 -11.38
CA TYR A 193 -16.18 1.54 -12.60
C TYR A 193 -17.70 1.69 -12.58
N LEU A 194 -18.22 2.35 -13.60
CA LEU A 194 -19.66 2.53 -13.80
C LEU A 194 -20.12 1.76 -15.03
N ASP A 195 -21.33 1.22 -14.99
CA ASP A 195 -21.93 0.56 -16.14
C ASP A 195 -22.02 1.54 -17.31
N GLY A 196 -21.47 1.14 -18.47
CA GLY A 196 -21.44 1.99 -19.65
C GLY A 196 -20.39 3.14 -19.59
N MET A 197 -19.44 3.08 -18.64
CA MET A 197 -18.38 4.10 -18.53
C MET A 197 -17.54 4.14 -19.81
N ALA A 198 -17.40 5.33 -20.38
CA ALA A 198 -16.48 5.57 -21.49
C ALA A 198 -15.06 5.78 -20.99
N HIS A 199 -14.09 5.24 -21.73
CA HIS A 199 -12.68 5.43 -21.45
C HIS A 199 -12.07 6.44 -22.40
N ALA A 200 -11.32 7.44 -21.87
CA ALA A 200 -10.61 8.43 -22.66
C ALA A 200 -9.11 8.25 -22.52
N SER A 201 -8.40 8.31 -23.63
CA SER A 201 -6.93 8.28 -23.66
C SER A 201 -6.39 9.41 -24.52
N ALA A 202 -5.30 10.04 -24.08
CA ALA A 202 -4.62 11.06 -24.84
C ALA A 202 -3.56 10.44 -25.74
N VAL A 203 -3.70 10.61 -27.05
CA VAL A 203 -2.63 10.30 -28.01
C VAL A 203 -1.56 11.39 -27.91
N ARG A 204 -0.33 10.99 -27.53
CA ARG A 204 0.78 11.92 -27.33
C ARG A 204 1.77 11.89 -28.47
N SER A 205 2.32 13.07 -28.84
CA SER A 205 3.44 13.15 -29.75
C SER A 205 4.69 12.50 -29.16
N GLN A 206 5.47 11.80 -29.98
CA GLN A 206 6.80 11.29 -29.66
C GLN A 206 7.86 12.40 -29.67
N TYR A 207 7.53 13.58 -30.19
CA TYR A 207 8.42 14.73 -30.31
C TYR A 207 8.09 15.78 -29.25
N PRO A 208 9.08 16.38 -28.60
CA PRO A 208 8.86 17.42 -27.59
C PRO A 208 8.27 18.70 -28.18
N ARG A 209 8.46 18.94 -29.48
CA ARG A 209 7.87 20.03 -30.26
C ARG A 209 7.60 19.54 -31.68
N ALA A 210 6.34 19.63 -32.08
CA ALA A 210 5.91 19.21 -33.42
C ALA A 210 4.76 20.11 -33.92
N ARG A 211 4.59 20.15 -35.23
CA ARG A 211 3.40 20.70 -35.88
C ARG A 211 2.44 19.56 -36.14
N VAL A 212 1.21 19.66 -35.65
CA VAL A 212 0.14 18.72 -35.98
C VAL A 212 -0.25 18.96 -37.44
N LEU A 213 -0.14 17.94 -38.28
CA LEU A 213 -0.47 18.02 -39.70
C LEU A 213 -1.88 17.48 -39.93
N ASP A 214 -2.27 16.44 -39.21
CA ASP A 214 -3.57 15.82 -39.34
C ASP A 214 -3.95 15.07 -38.05
N ILE A 215 -5.23 14.86 -37.79
CA ILE A 215 -5.80 14.08 -36.70
C ILE A 215 -6.89 13.18 -37.28
N ASP A 216 -6.63 11.86 -37.31
CA ASP A 216 -7.63 10.86 -37.70
C ASP A 216 -8.34 10.29 -36.46
N PRO A 217 -9.59 10.68 -36.15
CA PRO A 217 -10.36 10.15 -35.03
C PRO A 217 -11.14 8.88 -35.35
N SER A 218 -11.03 8.31 -36.53
CA SER A 218 -11.91 7.21 -37.04
C SER A 218 -11.91 5.98 -36.14
N ALA A 219 -10.81 5.69 -35.44
CA ALA A 219 -10.71 4.57 -34.51
C ALA A 219 -11.35 4.85 -33.13
N ALA A 220 -11.73 6.12 -32.85
CA ALA A 220 -12.32 6.53 -31.57
C ALA A 220 -13.83 6.77 -31.66
N LEU A 221 -14.39 6.74 -32.86
CA LEU A 221 -15.81 6.92 -33.16
C LEU A 221 -16.48 5.58 -33.49
#